data_d03a33943726ca211cbe14963e95ad4c
#
_entry.id   d03a33943726ca211cbe14963e95ad4c
#
_cell.length_a   1.000
_cell.length_b   1.000
_cell.length_c   1.000
_cell.angle_alpha   90.00
_cell.angle_beta   90.00
_cell.angle_gamma   90.00
#
_symmetry.space_group_name_H-M   'P 1'
#
loop_
_entity.id
_entity.type
_entity.pdbx_description
1 polymer ?
#
loop_
_entity_poly.entity_id
_entity_poly.type
_entity_poly.pdbx_seq_one_letter_code
_entity_poly.pdbx_strand_id
1 'polypeptide(L)'
;MTGLSGRSAIAGIGATDFSKKSGRSELRLAAEAVLDALDDAGLSPSDVDGLVTFTMDSNLETAVARATGIGELKFFSQIGYGGGAAAATVQQAALAVAAGGAEVVVAYRAFNERSEFRFGQVMTGLSSTADSRGVEYSWSYPHGLSTPAASVAMIARRYMHEYGATSADFGAVSVADRKHAATNPKAFFYGKPITIEDHQNSRMIADPVRLLDCCQESDGGVAIVVTTPERAKDLKNRPVIIEAAAQGSGEDQFTMYSYYRDELGLPEMGLVGRQLWDQSGLTPNDIQTAILYDHFTPYTLLQLEELGFCGKGEAKDFIANGAIELGGKLPINTHGGQLGEAYIHGMNGIAEGVRQLRGTSVNQVPNVEHVLVTAGTGVPTSGLILG
;
A
#
# COMPACT_ATOMS: atom_id res chain seq x y z
N MET A 1 25.36 12.34 -2.49
CA MET A 1 24.12 12.61 -3.22
C MET A 1 23.17 13.34 -2.29
N THR A 2 22.64 14.48 -2.68
CA THR A 2 21.60 15.17 -1.91
C THR A 2 20.27 14.50 -2.21
N GLY A 3 20.08 13.32 -1.66
CA GLY A 3 18.86 12.56 -1.80
C GLY A 3 17.69 13.17 -0.99
N LEU A 4 16.51 12.57 -1.07
CA LEU A 4 15.33 12.92 -0.26
C LEU A 4 15.51 12.53 1.21
N SER A 5 16.46 11.65 1.53
CA SER A 5 16.67 11.11 2.87
C SER A 5 16.75 12.21 3.92
N GLY A 6 15.86 12.15 4.92
CA GLY A 6 15.85 13.05 6.06
C GLY A 6 15.42 14.50 5.77
N ARG A 7 15.00 14.83 4.54
CA ARG A 7 14.60 16.20 4.14
C ARG A 7 13.11 16.48 4.25
N SER A 8 12.34 15.48 4.58
CA SER A 8 10.89 15.60 4.80
C SER A 8 10.44 14.66 5.91
N ALA A 9 9.32 14.97 6.51
CA ALA A 9 8.72 14.20 7.60
C ALA A 9 7.21 14.11 7.41
N ILE A 10 6.63 12.99 7.86
CA ILE A 10 5.20 12.85 8.03
C ILE A 10 4.82 13.46 9.38
N ALA A 11 3.99 14.49 9.34
CA ALA A 11 3.54 15.24 10.51
C ALA A 11 2.16 14.81 11.01
N GLY A 12 1.30 14.31 10.12
CA GLY A 12 -0.06 13.90 10.46
C GLY A 12 -0.58 12.76 9.59
N ILE A 13 -1.47 11.97 10.17
CA ILE A 13 -2.20 10.89 9.51
C ILE A 13 -3.68 10.97 9.85
N GLY A 14 -4.56 10.75 8.88
CA GLY A 14 -6.00 10.75 9.07
C GLY A 14 -6.68 9.65 8.28
N ALA A 15 -7.77 9.11 8.81
CA ALA A 15 -8.51 8.05 8.16
C ALA A 15 -10.00 8.08 8.54
N THR A 16 -10.85 7.84 7.58
CA THR A 16 -12.28 7.60 7.84
C THR A 16 -12.50 6.19 8.39
N ASP A 17 -13.69 5.92 8.90
CA ASP A 17 -14.12 4.54 9.13
C ASP A 17 -14.17 3.78 7.80
N PHE A 18 -13.64 2.55 7.81
CA PHE A 18 -13.65 1.66 6.66
C PHE A 18 -14.91 0.80 6.65
N SER A 19 -15.54 0.69 5.48
CA SER A 19 -16.80 -0.05 5.37
C SER A 19 -16.98 -0.67 3.98
N LYS A 20 -18.04 -1.48 3.85
CA LYS A 20 -18.52 -1.97 2.54
C LYS A 20 -19.63 -1.10 1.95
N LYS A 21 -20.10 -0.10 2.69
CA LYS A 21 -21.10 0.87 2.26
C LYS A 21 -20.98 2.11 3.13
N SER A 22 -20.20 3.08 2.70
CA SER A 22 -19.91 4.29 3.47
C SER A 22 -21.15 5.19 3.62
N GLY A 23 -22.02 5.22 2.62
CA GLY A 23 -23.15 6.17 2.53
C GLY A 23 -22.68 7.62 2.39
N ARG A 24 -21.41 7.85 2.05
CA ARG A 24 -20.79 9.16 1.88
C ARG A 24 -20.29 9.30 0.43
N SER A 25 -20.29 10.51 -0.11
CA SER A 25 -19.60 10.76 -1.37
C SER A 25 -18.08 10.64 -1.20
N GLU A 26 -17.36 10.32 -2.25
CA GLU A 26 -15.89 10.23 -2.23
C GLU A 26 -15.26 11.58 -1.85
N LEU A 27 -15.82 12.70 -2.30
CA LEU A 27 -15.40 14.04 -1.88
C LEU A 27 -15.51 14.23 -0.36
N ARG A 28 -16.61 13.72 0.25
CA ARG A 28 -16.78 13.78 1.71
C ARG A 28 -15.75 12.90 2.42
N LEU A 29 -15.50 11.69 1.93
CA LEU A 29 -14.48 10.80 2.48
C LEU A 29 -13.08 11.45 2.40
N ALA A 30 -12.76 12.09 1.26
CA ALA A 30 -11.50 12.81 1.09
C ALA A 30 -11.38 13.98 2.09
N ALA A 31 -12.42 14.81 2.19
CA ALA A 31 -12.42 15.96 3.11
C ALA A 31 -12.29 15.52 4.58
N GLU A 32 -13.03 14.48 5.01
CA GLU A 32 -12.94 13.94 6.37
C GLU A 32 -11.52 13.43 6.66
N ALA A 33 -10.92 12.63 5.77
CA ALA A 33 -9.57 12.11 5.96
C ALA A 33 -8.51 13.22 6.00
N VAL A 34 -8.62 14.23 5.12
CA VAL A 34 -7.69 15.36 5.09
C VAL A 34 -7.79 16.18 6.38
N LEU A 35 -9.00 16.51 6.82
CA LEU A 35 -9.19 17.29 8.05
C LEU A 35 -8.72 16.51 9.30
N ASP A 36 -8.97 15.20 9.36
CA ASP A 36 -8.48 14.34 10.44
C ASP A 36 -6.94 14.31 10.47
N ALA A 37 -6.27 14.22 9.30
CA ALA A 37 -4.82 14.27 9.21
C ALA A 37 -4.23 15.63 9.62
N LEU A 38 -4.92 16.72 9.31
CA LEU A 38 -4.52 18.07 9.76
C LEU A 38 -4.70 18.23 11.26
N ASP A 39 -5.80 17.75 11.85
CA ASP A 39 -5.99 17.76 13.29
C ASP A 39 -4.93 16.92 14.02
N ASP A 40 -4.59 15.75 13.47
CA ASP A 40 -3.49 14.91 14.00
C ASP A 40 -2.16 15.67 13.99
N ALA A 41 -1.88 16.45 12.95
CA ALA A 41 -0.68 17.29 12.87
C ALA A 41 -0.75 18.55 13.76
N GLY A 42 -1.94 18.98 14.18
CA GLY A 42 -2.16 20.28 14.80
C GLY A 42 -2.08 21.45 13.82
N LEU A 43 -2.46 21.20 12.56
CA LEU A 43 -2.49 22.18 11.48
C LEU A 43 -3.92 22.54 11.10
N SER A 44 -4.07 23.69 10.48
CA SER A 44 -5.33 24.15 9.88
C SER A 44 -5.29 24.02 8.35
N PRO A 45 -6.44 24.00 7.67
CA PRO A 45 -6.47 24.03 6.20
C PRO A 45 -5.69 25.17 5.56
N SER A 46 -5.57 26.32 6.23
CA SER A 46 -4.81 27.48 5.74
C SER A 46 -3.28 27.28 5.73
N ASP A 47 -2.78 26.26 6.42
CA ASP A 47 -1.36 25.90 6.42
C ASP A 47 -0.96 25.08 5.20
N VAL A 48 -1.94 24.47 4.50
CA VAL A 48 -1.71 23.56 3.38
C VAL A 48 -1.58 24.35 2.08
N ASP A 49 -0.51 24.10 1.35
CA ASP A 49 -0.22 24.69 0.04
C ASP A 49 0.10 23.65 -1.05
N GLY A 50 -0.07 22.36 -0.75
CA GLY A 50 0.05 21.30 -1.74
C GLY A 50 -0.89 20.09 -1.51
N LEU A 51 -1.38 19.50 -2.61
CA LEU A 51 -2.21 18.29 -2.60
C LEU A 51 -1.69 17.27 -3.61
N VAL A 52 -1.65 15.99 -3.22
CA VAL A 52 -1.29 14.88 -4.10
C VAL A 52 -2.31 13.76 -3.95
N THR A 53 -2.78 13.22 -5.08
CA THR A 53 -3.73 12.11 -5.08
C THR A 53 -3.44 11.10 -6.19
N PHE A 54 -4.32 10.15 -6.37
CA PHE A 54 -4.24 9.12 -7.40
C PHE A 54 -5.03 9.56 -8.64
N THR A 55 -4.56 9.18 -9.82
CA THR A 55 -5.34 9.41 -11.06
C THR A 55 -6.67 8.64 -11.09
N MET A 56 -6.82 7.66 -10.19
CA MET A 56 -8.05 6.88 -10.05
C MET A 56 -9.08 7.56 -9.14
N ASP A 57 -8.70 8.57 -8.36
CA ASP A 57 -9.63 9.31 -7.53
C ASP A 57 -10.58 10.14 -8.41
N SER A 58 -11.83 10.13 -8.05
CA SER A 58 -12.88 10.87 -8.77
C SER A 58 -12.90 12.36 -8.46
N ASN A 59 -12.15 12.79 -7.42
CA ASN A 59 -12.15 14.17 -6.95
C ASN A 59 -10.91 14.92 -7.39
N LEU A 60 -11.11 16.08 -8.00
CA LEU A 60 -10.02 17.00 -8.32
C LEU A 60 -9.49 17.63 -7.03
N GLU A 61 -8.20 17.92 -6.98
CA GLU A 61 -7.53 18.59 -5.85
C GLU A 61 -8.22 19.90 -5.49
N THR A 62 -8.64 20.66 -6.51
CA THR A 62 -9.37 21.92 -6.33
C THR A 62 -10.74 21.73 -5.68
N ALA A 63 -11.40 20.61 -5.90
CA ALA A 63 -12.68 20.27 -5.23
C ALA A 63 -12.44 19.91 -3.76
N VAL A 64 -11.39 19.16 -3.47
CA VAL A 64 -11.00 18.83 -2.09
C VAL A 64 -10.55 20.09 -1.34
N ALA A 65 -9.70 20.92 -1.95
CA ALA A 65 -9.27 22.19 -1.35
C ALA A 65 -10.46 23.07 -0.95
N ARG A 66 -11.44 23.24 -1.86
CA ARG A 66 -12.67 24.00 -1.59
C ARG A 66 -13.53 23.37 -0.48
N ALA A 67 -13.63 22.03 -0.44
CA ALA A 67 -14.44 21.33 0.55
C ALA A 67 -13.83 21.36 1.97
N THR A 68 -12.50 21.46 2.07
CA THR A 68 -11.75 21.50 3.33
C THR A 68 -11.42 22.92 3.81
N GLY A 69 -11.54 23.92 2.94
CA GLY A 69 -11.12 25.30 3.24
C GLY A 69 -9.62 25.55 3.03
N ILE A 70 -8.92 24.67 2.34
CA ILE A 70 -7.55 24.88 1.88
C ILE A 70 -7.55 26.07 0.88
N GLY A 71 -6.59 26.95 1.02
CA GLY A 71 -6.46 28.14 0.21
C GLY A 71 -5.77 27.91 -1.16
N GLU A 72 -4.75 28.73 -1.45
CA GLU A 72 -3.98 28.62 -2.69
C GLU A 72 -3.09 27.35 -2.67
N LEU A 73 -3.13 26.59 -3.75
CA LEU A 73 -2.23 25.46 -3.96
C LEU A 73 -1.03 25.90 -4.80
N LYS A 74 0.16 25.88 -4.21
CA LYS A 74 1.43 26.08 -4.92
C LYS A 74 1.89 24.81 -5.63
N PHE A 75 1.40 23.65 -5.16
CA PHE A 75 1.76 22.34 -5.70
C PHE A 75 0.55 21.39 -5.75
N PHE A 76 0.42 20.67 -6.86
CA PHE A 76 -0.49 19.52 -6.94
C PHE A 76 0.05 18.49 -7.92
N SER A 77 -0.27 17.22 -7.67
CA SER A 77 0.16 16.10 -8.52
C SER A 77 -0.81 14.93 -8.41
N GLN A 78 -0.88 14.14 -9.47
CA GLN A 78 -1.64 12.89 -9.51
C GLN A 78 -0.75 11.75 -9.98
N ILE A 79 -0.82 10.60 -9.29
CA ILE A 79 0.00 9.44 -9.59
C ILE A 79 -0.89 8.30 -10.10
N GLY A 80 -0.44 7.67 -11.18
CA GLY A 80 -1.10 6.53 -11.80
C GLY A 80 -0.88 5.19 -11.10
N TYR A 81 -1.41 4.14 -11.69
CA TYR A 81 -1.16 2.74 -11.35
C TYR A 81 -1.78 2.23 -10.03
N GLY A 82 -2.92 2.77 -9.62
CA GLY A 82 -3.69 2.24 -8.48
C GLY A 82 -2.85 2.09 -7.22
N GLY A 83 -2.77 0.88 -6.67
CA GLY A 83 -2.00 0.62 -5.46
C GLY A 83 -0.52 1.02 -5.52
N GLY A 84 0.10 1.00 -6.71
CA GLY A 84 1.47 1.46 -6.90
C GLY A 84 1.70 2.94 -6.61
N ALA A 85 0.63 3.73 -6.57
CA ALA A 85 0.68 5.17 -6.31
C ALA A 85 0.85 5.55 -4.83
N ALA A 86 0.48 4.70 -3.87
CA ALA A 86 0.36 5.13 -2.48
C ALA A 86 1.65 5.74 -1.92
N ALA A 87 2.75 5.00 -1.87
CA ALA A 87 4.02 5.56 -1.42
C ALA A 87 4.58 6.63 -2.39
N ALA A 88 4.25 6.53 -3.68
CA ALA A 88 4.64 7.54 -4.67
C ALA A 88 3.95 8.89 -4.46
N THR A 89 2.71 8.94 -3.95
CA THR A 89 2.07 10.21 -3.58
C THR A 89 2.81 10.90 -2.45
N VAL A 90 3.26 10.13 -1.45
CA VAL A 90 4.09 10.65 -0.36
C VAL A 90 5.47 11.04 -0.87
N GLN A 91 6.07 10.30 -1.81
CA GLN A 91 7.32 10.70 -2.46
C GLN A 91 7.17 12.04 -3.21
N GLN A 92 6.08 12.26 -3.95
CA GLN A 92 5.83 13.55 -4.62
C GLN A 92 5.69 14.69 -3.62
N ALA A 93 4.96 14.47 -2.52
CA ALA A 93 4.85 15.43 -1.43
C ALA A 93 6.23 15.74 -0.82
N ALA A 94 7.04 14.71 -0.56
CA ALA A 94 8.39 14.85 -0.03
C ALA A 94 9.32 15.63 -0.99
N LEU A 95 9.24 15.35 -2.29
CA LEU A 95 9.98 16.09 -3.33
C LEU A 95 9.61 17.58 -3.36
N ALA A 96 8.31 17.88 -3.34
CA ALA A 96 7.83 19.25 -3.34
C ALA A 96 8.32 20.04 -2.11
N VAL A 97 8.22 19.43 -0.92
CA VAL A 97 8.70 20.01 0.34
C VAL A 97 10.22 20.19 0.32
N ALA A 98 10.97 19.13 -0.03
CA ALA A 98 12.44 19.15 -0.04
C ALA A 98 13.02 20.15 -1.07
N ALA A 99 12.29 20.41 -2.16
CA ALA A 99 12.66 21.40 -3.18
C ALA A 99 12.20 22.81 -2.85
N GLY A 100 11.41 23.02 -1.79
CA GLY A 100 10.84 24.32 -1.43
C GLY A 100 9.70 24.77 -2.36
N GLY A 101 9.10 23.83 -3.11
CA GLY A 101 7.94 24.08 -3.97
C GLY A 101 6.62 24.22 -3.20
N ALA A 102 6.55 23.63 -2.02
CA ALA A 102 5.46 23.76 -1.05
C ALA A 102 5.98 23.57 0.36
N GLU A 103 5.25 24.03 1.37
CA GLU A 103 5.63 23.92 2.77
C GLU A 103 4.90 22.75 3.47
N VAL A 104 3.61 22.57 3.17
CA VAL A 104 2.77 21.50 3.73
C VAL A 104 1.96 20.88 2.60
N VAL A 105 2.24 19.62 2.36
CA VAL A 105 1.58 18.85 1.30
C VAL A 105 0.78 17.69 1.89
N VAL A 106 -0.48 17.56 1.50
CA VAL A 106 -1.31 16.41 1.90
C VAL A 106 -1.43 15.44 0.75
N ALA A 107 -0.97 14.21 0.96
CA ALA A 107 -1.22 13.07 0.09
C ALA A 107 -2.48 12.34 0.57
N TYR A 108 -3.45 12.09 -0.31
CA TYR A 108 -4.71 11.45 0.07
C TYR A 108 -5.21 10.45 -0.97
N ARG A 109 -6.04 9.55 -0.52
CA ARG A 109 -6.82 8.59 -1.30
C ARG A 109 -8.21 8.45 -0.68
N ALA A 110 -9.28 8.63 -1.44
CA ALA A 110 -10.65 8.40 -0.98
C ALA A 110 -11.50 7.79 -2.09
N PHE A 111 -12.18 6.69 -1.80
CA PHE A 111 -12.90 5.94 -2.82
C PHE A 111 -14.03 5.08 -2.23
N ASN A 112 -15.12 4.93 -2.97
CA ASN A 112 -16.21 4.00 -2.71
C ASN A 112 -16.03 2.72 -3.54
N GLU A 113 -14.89 2.04 -3.37
CA GLU A 113 -14.52 0.90 -4.18
C GLU A 113 -15.51 -0.26 -4.04
N ARG A 114 -16.01 -0.48 -2.82
CA ARG A 114 -16.92 -1.60 -2.58
C ARG A 114 -18.35 -1.30 -2.98
N SER A 115 -18.84 -0.09 -2.73
CA SER A 115 -20.24 0.26 -2.96
C SER A 115 -20.53 0.83 -4.35
N GLU A 116 -19.51 1.34 -5.06
CA GLU A 116 -19.68 1.97 -6.38
C GLU A 116 -18.85 1.28 -7.45
N PHE A 117 -17.53 1.47 -7.47
CA PHE A 117 -16.66 0.93 -8.52
C PHE A 117 -15.80 -0.23 -7.99
N ARG A 118 -16.05 -1.44 -8.48
CA ARG A 118 -15.41 -2.66 -8.00
C ARG A 118 -14.36 -3.19 -8.97
N PHE A 119 -13.11 -3.21 -8.55
CA PHE A 119 -11.98 -3.77 -9.33
C PHE A 119 -12.05 -5.29 -9.50
N GLY A 120 -12.66 -6.01 -8.56
CA GLY A 120 -12.85 -7.46 -8.63
C GLY A 120 -13.92 -7.91 -9.63
N GLN A 121 -14.64 -6.99 -10.27
CA GLN A 121 -15.57 -7.31 -11.33
C GLN A 121 -14.89 -7.23 -12.71
N VAL A 122 -15.39 -8.03 -13.67
CA VAL A 122 -14.91 -7.95 -15.04
C VAL A 122 -15.13 -6.54 -15.58
N MET A 123 -14.06 -5.89 -15.98
CA MET A 123 -14.12 -4.54 -16.53
C MET A 123 -14.67 -4.58 -17.96
N THR A 124 -15.97 -4.41 -18.08
CA THR A 124 -16.67 -4.41 -19.40
C THR A 124 -16.49 -3.13 -20.20
N GLY A 125 -15.78 -2.13 -19.66
CA GLY A 125 -15.64 -0.80 -20.25
C GLY A 125 -14.29 -0.49 -20.92
N LEU A 126 -13.39 -1.43 -21.03
CA LEU A 126 -12.10 -1.26 -21.74
C LEU A 126 -12.32 -1.43 -23.24
N SER A 127 -12.97 -0.47 -23.85
CA SER A 127 -13.37 -0.58 -25.28
C SER A 127 -12.49 0.22 -26.24
N SER A 128 -11.43 0.89 -25.77
CA SER A 128 -10.55 1.59 -26.69
C SER A 128 -9.37 0.72 -27.09
N THR A 129 -9.38 0.23 -28.32
CA THR A 129 -8.20 -0.34 -28.97
C THR A 129 -7.17 0.73 -29.36
N ALA A 130 -7.46 1.98 -29.05
CA ALA A 130 -6.63 3.13 -29.43
C ALA A 130 -5.58 3.50 -28.38
N ASP A 131 -5.66 2.96 -27.18
CA ASP A 131 -4.67 3.20 -26.12
C ASP A 131 -3.81 1.96 -25.80
N SER A 132 -2.73 2.16 -25.08
CA SER A 132 -1.80 1.09 -24.72
C SER A 132 -2.45 -0.02 -23.87
N ARG A 133 -3.46 0.29 -23.09
CA ARG A 133 -4.19 -0.70 -22.28
C ARG A 133 -5.02 -1.63 -23.15
N GLY A 134 -5.66 -1.11 -24.20
CA GLY A 134 -6.38 -1.93 -25.16
C GLY A 134 -5.48 -2.94 -25.86
N VAL A 135 -4.25 -2.54 -26.23
CA VAL A 135 -3.23 -3.45 -26.77
C VAL A 135 -2.85 -4.50 -25.74
N GLU A 136 -2.50 -4.10 -24.52
CA GLU A 136 -2.08 -4.99 -23.42
C GLU A 136 -3.14 -6.05 -23.13
N TYR A 137 -4.39 -5.65 -22.96
CA TYR A 137 -5.49 -6.58 -22.63
C TYR A 137 -5.97 -7.44 -23.81
N SER A 138 -5.66 -7.08 -25.04
CA SER A 138 -6.05 -7.85 -26.23
C SER A 138 -5.47 -9.27 -26.24
N TRP A 139 -4.34 -9.48 -25.55
CA TRP A 139 -3.68 -10.79 -25.44
C TRP A 139 -4.23 -11.67 -24.31
N SER A 140 -4.87 -11.07 -23.31
CA SER A 140 -5.27 -11.76 -22.08
C SER A 140 -6.79 -11.98 -21.97
N TYR A 141 -7.57 -10.98 -22.31
CA TYR A 141 -9.04 -11.02 -22.17
C TYR A 141 -9.72 -12.13 -22.98
N PRO A 142 -9.33 -12.42 -24.26
CA PRO A 142 -9.92 -13.52 -25.00
C PRO A 142 -9.70 -14.90 -24.36
N HIS A 143 -8.69 -15.01 -23.46
CA HIS A 143 -8.35 -16.24 -22.74
C HIS A 143 -8.88 -16.26 -21.30
N GLY A 144 -9.73 -15.31 -20.92
CA GLY A 144 -10.37 -15.27 -19.61
C GLY A 144 -9.55 -14.59 -18.50
N LEU A 145 -8.39 -14.01 -18.80
CA LEU A 145 -7.60 -13.22 -17.85
C LEU A 145 -8.19 -11.79 -17.74
N SER A 146 -9.39 -11.68 -17.21
CA SER A 146 -10.16 -10.43 -17.17
C SER A 146 -10.30 -9.83 -15.77
N THR A 147 -9.67 -10.44 -14.78
CA THR A 147 -9.66 -9.93 -13.39
C THR A 147 -8.26 -9.99 -12.81
N PRO A 148 -7.90 -9.13 -11.84
CA PRO A 148 -6.62 -9.20 -11.14
C PRO A 148 -6.33 -10.58 -10.55
N ALA A 149 -7.34 -11.23 -9.95
CA ALA A 149 -7.19 -12.56 -9.36
C ALA A 149 -6.78 -13.63 -10.37
N ALA A 150 -7.28 -13.55 -11.61
CA ALA A 150 -6.90 -14.49 -12.69
C ALA A 150 -5.41 -14.32 -13.07
N SER A 151 -4.92 -13.09 -13.17
CA SER A 151 -3.51 -12.81 -13.46
C SER A 151 -2.61 -13.29 -12.32
N VAL A 152 -3.00 -13.01 -11.05
CA VAL A 152 -2.27 -13.48 -9.88
C VAL A 152 -2.24 -15.01 -9.80
N ALA A 153 -3.31 -15.68 -10.22
CA ALA A 153 -3.36 -17.14 -10.24
C ALA A 153 -2.29 -17.76 -11.15
N MET A 154 -1.98 -17.11 -12.28
CA MET A 154 -0.88 -17.55 -13.16
C MET A 154 0.47 -17.47 -12.46
N ILE A 155 0.73 -16.35 -11.78
CA ILE A 155 1.97 -16.12 -10.99
C ILE A 155 2.04 -17.13 -9.84
N ALA A 156 0.97 -17.28 -9.07
CA ALA A 156 0.90 -18.21 -7.96
C ALA A 156 1.14 -19.66 -8.40
N ARG A 157 0.52 -20.08 -9.51
CA ARG A 157 0.73 -21.42 -10.08
C ARG A 157 2.17 -21.64 -10.50
N ARG A 158 2.81 -20.64 -11.12
CA ARG A 158 4.20 -20.71 -11.51
C ARG A 158 5.12 -20.79 -10.27
N TYR A 159 4.86 -19.98 -9.24
CA TYR A 159 5.59 -19.99 -7.97
C TYR A 159 5.51 -21.37 -7.27
N MET A 160 4.31 -21.98 -7.24
CA MET A 160 4.13 -23.33 -6.74
C MET A 160 4.94 -24.36 -7.54
N HIS A 161 4.98 -24.24 -8.85
CA HIS A 161 5.70 -25.17 -9.73
C HIS A 161 7.21 -25.06 -9.58
N GLU A 162 7.75 -23.84 -9.56
CA GLU A 162 9.19 -23.61 -9.52
C GLU A 162 9.79 -23.84 -8.13
N TYR A 163 9.08 -23.45 -7.08
CA TYR A 163 9.61 -23.44 -5.70
C TYR A 163 8.93 -24.39 -4.74
N GLY A 164 7.95 -25.17 -5.19
CA GLY A 164 7.26 -26.16 -4.38
C GLY A 164 6.37 -25.57 -3.28
N ALA A 165 5.98 -24.30 -3.41
CA ALA A 165 5.00 -23.70 -2.50
C ALA A 165 3.62 -24.35 -2.65
N THR A 166 2.80 -24.23 -1.63
CA THR A 166 1.44 -24.78 -1.56
C THR A 166 0.43 -23.67 -1.31
N SER A 167 -0.85 -23.97 -1.51
CA SER A 167 -1.92 -23.04 -1.14
C SER A 167 -1.95 -22.71 0.37
N ALA A 168 -1.40 -23.61 1.22
CA ALA A 168 -1.30 -23.37 2.65
C ALA A 168 -0.25 -22.30 3.00
N ASP A 169 0.83 -22.19 2.20
CA ASP A 169 1.83 -21.15 2.38
C ASP A 169 1.24 -19.77 2.09
N PHE A 170 0.41 -19.63 1.06
CA PHE A 170 -0.36 -18.42 0.81
C PHE A 170 -1.33 -18.14 1.96
N GLY A 171 -2.00 -19.19 2.48
CA GLY A 171 -2.90 -19.10 3.61
C GLY A 171 -2.23 -18.63 4.89
N ALA A 172 -0.95 -18.91 5.10
CA ALA A 172 -0.21 -18.46 6.27
C ALA A 172 -0.14 -16.92 6.35
N VAL A 173 0.02 -16.24 5.21
CA VAL A 173 -0.04 -14.76 5.14
C VAL A 173 -1.43 -14.27 5.54
N SER A 174 -2.48 -14.84 4.95
CA SER A 174 -3.87 -14.50 5.28
C SER A 174 -4.20 -14.65 6.76
N VAL A 175 -3.72 -15.73 7.38
CA VAL A 175 -3.95 -16.00 8.80
C VAL A 175 -3.23 -14.98 9.68
N ALA A 176 -1.97 -14.65 9.36
CA ALA A 176 -1.20 -13.65 10.09
C ALA A 176 -1.87 -12.27 10.02
N ASP A 177 -2.19 -11.79 8.81
CA ASP A 177 -2.85 -10.49 8.62
C ASP A 177 -4.23 -10.44 9.30
N ARG A 178 -5.00 -11.54 9.22
CA ARG A 178 -6.31 -11.61 9.89
C ARG A 178 -6.19 -11.68 11.41
N LYS A 179 -5.12 -12.29 11.95
CA LYS A 179 -4.81 -12.27 13.38
C LYS A 179 -4.55 -10.85 13.87
N HIS A 180 -3.78 -10.07 13.13
CA HIS A 180 -3.54 -8.66 13.42
C HIS A 180 -4.83 -7.82 13.29
N ALA A 181 -5.62 -8.02 12.23
CA ALA A 181 -6.90 -7.34 12.05
C ALA A 181 -7.89 -7.64 13.18
N ALA A 182 -7.92 -8.89 13.66
CA ALA A 182 -8.86 -9.31 14.70
C ALA A 182 -8.67 -8.59 16.04
N THR A 183 -7.49 -8.05 16.30
CA THR A 183 -7.17 -7.24 17.48
C THR A 183 -7.29 -5.74 17.25
N ASN A 184 -7.37 -5.29 16.00
CA ASN A 184 -7.47 -3.88 15.64
C ASN A 184 -8.93 -3.41 15.56
N PRO A 185 -9.40 -2.55 16.49
CA PRO A 185 -10.80 -2.10 16.50
C PRO A 185 -11.23 -1.31 15.26
N LYS A 186 -10.27 -0.73 14.51
CA LYS A 186 -10.52 0.00 13.27
C LYS A 186 -10.58 -0.90 12.04
N ALA A 187 -10.15 -2.17 12.17
CA ALA A 187 -10.15 -3.12 11.07
C ALA A 187 -11.56 -3.64 10.75
N PHE A 188 -11.86 -3.80 9.47
CA PHE A 188 -13.14 -4.38 9.02
C PHE A 188 -13.38 -5.77 9.61
N PHE A 189 -12.30 -6.56 9.80
CA PHE A 189 -12.38 -7.88 10.40
C PHE A 189 -12.02 -7.94 11.89
N TYR A 190 -12.23 -6.85 12.62
CA TYR A 190 -12.09 -6.84 14.08
C TYR A 190 -12.89 -7.97 14.72
N GLY A 191 -12.28 -8.71 15.63
CA GLY A 191 -12.89 -9.85 16.32
C GLY A 191 -13.16 -11.09 15.46
N LYS A 192 -12.61 -11.16 14.23
CA LYS A 192 -12.88 -12.24 13.27
C LYS A 192 -11.59 -12.91 12.77
N PRO A 193 -10.83 -13.61 13.63
CA PRO A 193 -9.66 -14.37 13.19
C PRO A 193 -10.08 -15.49 12.25
N ILE A 194 -9.11 -16.04 11.52
CA ILE A 194 -9.28 -17.24 10.68
C ILE A 194 -8.16 -18.23 10.96
N THR A 195 -8.39 -19.49 10.57
CA THR A 195 -7.42 -20.58 10.61
C THR A 195 -6.94 -20.95 9.19
N ILE A 196 -5.89 -21.76 9.10
CA ILE A 196 -5.48 -22.37 7.82
C ILE A 196 -6.61 -23.24 7.24
N GLU A 197 -7.38 -23.92 8.08
CA GLU A 197 -8.53 -24.73 7.63
C GLU A 197 -9.62 -23.83 7.01
N ASP A 198 -9.92 -22.69 7.61
CA ASP A 198 -10.86 -21.69 7.03
C ASP A 198 -10.37 -21.21 5.67
N HIS A 199 -9.07 -20.92 5.54
CA HIS A 199 -8.47 -20.53 4.27
C HIS A 199 -8.61 -21.63 3.22
N GLN A 200 -8.23 -22.88 3.54
CA GLN A 200 -8.27 -24.02 2.63
C GLN A 200 -9.70 -24.40 2.22
N ASN A 201 -10.71 -24.14 3.05
CA ASN A 201 -12.11 -24.35 2.76
C ASN A 201 -12.78 -23.14 2.09
N SER A 202 -12.08 -22.01 1.97
CA SER A 202 -12.65 -20.83 1.34
C SER A 202 -12.83 -21.02 -0.18
N ARG A 203 -13.79 -20.28 -0.73
CA ARG A 203 -14.15 -20.38 -2.15
C ARG A 203 -12.94 -20.11 -3.06
N MET A 204 -12.74 -20.97 -4.06
CA MET A 204 -11.78 -20.74 -5.12
C MET A 204 -12.25 -19.58 -6.01
N ILE A 205 -11.39 -18.60 -6.25
CA ILE A 205 -11.65 -17.45 -7.14
C ILE A 205 -11.07 -17.75 -8.52
N ALA A 206 -9.79 -18.07 -8.58
CA ALA A 206 -9.08 -18.52 -9.78
C ALA A 206 -7.96 -19.45 -9.30
N ASP A 207 -8.02 -20.74 -9.65
CA ASP A 207 -7.08 -21.75 -9.15
C ASP A 207 -5.61 -21.37 -9.40
N PRO A 208 -4.73 -21.26 -8.37
CA PRO A 208 -4.87 -21.72 -6.99
C PRO A 208 -5.35 -20.64 -5.99
N VAL A 209 -5.71 -19.45 -6.43
CA VAL A 209 -6.06 -18.30 -5.57
C VAL A 209 -7.48 -18.45 -5.01
N ARG A 210 -7.59 -18.37 -3.69
CA ARG A 210 -8.83 -18.49 -2.94
C ARG A 210 -9.38 -17.11 -2.53
N LEU A 211 -10.59 -17.07 -2.02
CA LEU A 211 -11.22 -15.83 -1.55
C LEU A 211 -10.40 -15.14 -0.46
N LEU A 212 -9.81 -15.92 0.45
CA LEU A 212 -9.02 -15.38 1.55
C LEU A 212 -7.59 -15.01 1.15
N ASP A 213 -7.17 -15.30 -0.08
CA ASP A 213 -5.95 -14.76 -0.68
C ASP A 213 -6.13 -13.36 -1.28
N CYS A 214 -7.36 -12.89 -1.41
CA CYS A 214 -7.70 -11.63 -2.06
C CYS A 214 -8.01 -10.54 -1.04
N CYS A 215 -7.50 -9.32 -1.28
CA CYS A 215 -7.87 -8.15 -0.50
C CYS A 215 -9.39 -7.91 -0.56
N GLN A 216 -9.88 -7.18 0.42
CA GLN A 216 -11.27 -6.76 0.42
C GLN A 216 -11.43 -5.38 -0.21
N GLU A 217 -12.36 -5.25 -1.13
CA GLU A 217 -12.78 -3.93 -1.60
C GLU A 217 -13.43 -3.16 -0.44
N SER A 218 -13.04 -1.91 -0.24
CA SER A 218 -13.48 -1.08 0.88
C SER A 218 -13.84 0.33 0.45
N ASP A 219 -14.84 0.91 1.11
CA ASP A 219 -15.13 2.33 1.04
C ASP A 219 -14.40 3.03 2.18
N GLY A 220 -13.71 4.13 1.88
CA GLY A 220 -12.99 4.91 2.88
C GLY A 220 -12.01 5.90 2.29
N GLY A 221 -11.36 6.65 3.16
CA GLY A 221 -10.31 7.61 2.80
C GLY A 221 -9.19 7.61 3.83
N VAL A 222 -7.98 7.89 3.37
CA VAL A 222 -6.78 8.09 4.19
C VAL A 222 -6.00 9.28 3.65
N ALA A 223 -5.44 10.08 4.55
CA ALA A 223 -4.59 11.22 4.20
C ALA A 223 -3.32 11.26 5.08
N ILE A 224 -2.24 11.74 4.47
CA ILE A 224 -0.89 11.83 5.08
C ILE A 224 -0.40 13.26 4.88
N VAL A 225 -0.02 13.93 5.95
CA VAL A 225 0.55 15.30 5.93
C VAL A 225 2.06 15.21 5.91
N VAL A 226 2.68 15.85 4.92
CA VAL A 226 4.15 15.90 4.75
C VAL A 226 4.61 17.35 4.83
N THR A 227 5.68 17.60 5.61
CA THR A 227 6.33 18.90 5.73
C THR A 227 7.83 18.73 5.99
N THR A 228 8.57 19.82 6.24
CA THR A 228 9.98 19.73 6.62
C THR A 228 10.15 19.17 8.04
N PRO A 229 11.27 18.47 8.35
CA PRO A 229 11.56 18.01 9.70
C PRO A 229 11.61 19.15 10.73
N GLU A 230 12.10 20.31 10.33
CA GLU A 230 12.19 21.50 11.18
C GLU A 230 10.80 21.96 11.60
N ARG A 231 9.87 22.10 10.66
CA ARG A 231 8.48 22.49 10.96
C ARG A 231 7.77 21.41 11.78
N ALA A 232 7.97 20.14 11.41
CA ALA A 232 7.29 19.01 12.04
C ALA A 232 7.61 18.85 13.53
N LYS A 233 8.80 19.28 14.00
CA LYS A 233 9.20 19.24 15.42
C LYS A 233 8.34 20.11 16.32
N ASP A 234 7.78 21.18 15.77
CA ASP A 234 6.96 22.15 16.50
C ASP A 234 5.46 21.82 16.44
N LEU A 235 5.08 20.71 15.78
CA LEU A 235 3.70 20.28 15.63
C LEU A 235 3.24 19.33 16.76
N LYS A 236 1.97 18.98 16.73
CA LYS A 236 1.26 18.26 17.82
C LYS A 236 1.85 16.89 18.14
N ASN A 237 2.27 16.14 17.13
CA ASN A 237 2.75 14.77 17.29
C ASN A 237 4.23 14.62 16.91
N ARG A 238 4.88 13.57 17.42
CA ARG A 238 6.24 13.21 17.01
C ARG A 238 6.30 13.05 15.49
N PRO A 239 7.20 13.78 14.79
CA PRO A 239 7.40 13.60 13.36
C PRO A 239 7.97 12.21 13.05
N VAL A 240 7.62 11.67 11.91
CA VAL A 240 8.20 10.47 11.34
C VAL A 240 9.01 10.86 10.12
N ILE A 241 10.30 10.61 10.15
CA ILE A 241 11.22 11.01 9.07
C ILE A 241 11.03 10.09 7.86
N ILE A 242 11.00 10.66 6.67
CA ILE A 242 11.08 9.89 5.42
C ILE A 242 12.56 9.69 5.11
N GLU A 243 13.07 8.50 5.44
CA GLU A 243 14.48 8.14 5.26
C GLU A 243 14.77 7.75 3.80
N ALA A 244 13.80 7.12 3.15
CA ALA A 244 13.86 6.84 1.72
C ALA A 244 12.45 6.83 1.11
N ALA A 245 12.36 7.23 -0.16
CA ALA A 245 11.14 7.15 -0.93
C ALA A 245 11.49 6.83 -2.40
N ALA A 246 10.87 5.82 -2.96
CA ALA A 246 11.16 5.35 -4.30
C ALA A 246 9.90 4.94 -5.06
N GLN A 247 9.97 5.04 -6.38
CA GLN A 247 9.00 4.44 -7.30
C GLN A 247 9.72 3.88 -8.51
N GLY A 248 9.12 2.89 -9.16
CA GLY A 248 9.74 2.28 -10.32
C GLY A 248 8.84 1.33 -11.09
N SER A 249 9.28 1.02 -12.29
CA SER A 249 8.70 0.03 -13.19
C SER A 249 9.80 -0.94 -13.62
N GLY A 250 9.50 -2.21 -13.74
CA GLY A 250 10.41 -3.19 -14.32
C GLY A 250 10.61 -2.93 -15.81
N GLU A 251 11.68 -3.47 -16.36
CA GLU A 251 11.89 -3.51 -17.80
C GLU A 251 10.77 -4.34 -18.46
N ASP A 252 10.24 -3.87 -19.58
CA ASP A 252 9.16 -4.54 -20.34
C ASP A 252 7.98 -4.98 -19.43
N GLN A 253 7.55 -4.08 -18.56
CA GLN A 253 6.50 -4.37 -17.60
C GLN A 253 5.10 -4.23 -18.21
N PHE A 254 4.33 -5.31 -18.16
CA PHE A 254 2.89 -5.30 -18.36
C PHE A 254 2.14 -5.38 -17.02
N THR A 255 0.98 -4.80 -16.96
CA THR A 255 0.16 -4.77 -15.74
C THR A 255 -0.24 -6.19 -15.30
N MET A 256 0.29 -6.64 -14.16
CA MET A 256 0.04 -7.93 -13.53
C MET A 256 0.40 -9.17 -14.34
N TYR A 257 1.32 -9.06 -15.31
CA TYR A 257 1.67 -10.16 -16.23
C TYR A 257 3.14 -10.60 -16.13
N SER A 258 3.77 -10.50 -14.96
CA SER A 258 5.17 -10.95 -14.80
C SER A 258 5.37 -12.47 -14.93
N TYR A 259 4.31 -13.26 -15.02
CA TYR A 259 4.36 -14.72 -15.17
C TYR A 259 5.02 -15.20 -16.47
N TYR A 260 5.12 -14.38 -17.52
CA TYR A 260 5.74 -14.73 -18.80
C TYR A 260 7.25 -14.53 -18.82
N ARG A 261 7.82 -13.87 -17.85
CA ARG A 261 9.26 -13.57 -17.81
C ARG A 261 10.08 -14.85 -17.60
N ASP A 262 11.32 -14.88 -18.11
CA ASP A 262 12.23 -16.01 -17.93
C ASP A 262 12.42 -16.32 -16.43
N GLU A 263 12.62 -15.28 -15.63
CA GLU A 263 12.77 -15.36 -14.19
C GLU A 263 11.49 -14.85 -13.49
N LEU A 264 10.91 -15.70 -12.65
CA LEU A 264 9.74 -15.31 -11.86
C LEU A 264 10.14 -14.31 -10.78
N GLY A 265 9.38 -13.24 -10.63
CA GLY A 265 9.63 -12.22 -9.62
C GLY A 265 8.78 -10.97 -9.83
N LEU A 266 9.08 -9.94 -9.06
CA LEU A 266 8.50 -8.61 -9.15
C LEU A 266 9.64 -7.60 -9.40
N PRO A 267 10.14 -7.49 -10.65
CA PRO A 267 11.31 -6.67 -10.96
C PRO A 267 11.14 -5.19 -10.59
N GLU A 268 9.91 -4.69 -10.63
CA GLU A 268 9.55 -3.35 -10.18
C GLU A 268 9.80 -3.20 -8.66
N MET A 269 9.44 -4.20 -7.86
CA MET A 269 9.66 -4.19 -6.41
C MET A 269 11.15 -4.32 -6.08
N GLY A 270 11.89 -5.18 -6.79
CA GLY A 270 13.34 -5.30 -6.66
C GLY A 270 14.06 -3.99 -6.99
N LEU A 271 13.60 -3.27 -8.03
CA LEU A 271 14.14 -1.94 -8.36
C LEU A 271 13.86 -0.94 -7.23
N VAL A 272 12.63 -0.89 -6.74
CA VAL A 272 12.25 0.00 -5.62
C VAL A 272 13.04 -0.35 -4.36
N GLY A 273 13.17 -1.64 -4.03
CA GLY A 273 13.97 -2.09 -2.90
C GLY A 273 15.41 -1.58 -2.97
N ARG A 274 16.10 -1.80 -4.09
CA ARG A 274 17.47 -1.28 -4.28
C ARG A 274 17.55 0.23 -4.10
N GLN A 275 16.62 1.00 -4.66
CA GLN A 275 16.59 2.45 -4.48
C GLN A 275 16.38 2.86 -3.01
N LEU A 276 15.54 2.14 -2.28
CA LEU A 276 15.27 2.42 -0.87
C LEU A 276 16.51 2.14 -0.01
N TRP A 277 17.17 1.00 -0.22
CA TRP A 277 18.40 0.65 0.49
C TRP A 277 19.54 1.62 0.18
N ASP A 278 19.71 2.00 -1.09
CA ASP A 278 20.76 2.96 -1.50
C ASP A 278 20.52 4.37 -0.92
N GLN A 279 19.27 4.80 -0.79
CA GLN A 279 18.92 6.13 -0.25
C GLN A 279 19.08 6.20 1.26
N SER A 280 18.62 5.17 1.98
CA SER A 280 18.65 5.14 3.45
C SER A 280 20.01 4.71 4.01
N GLY A 281 20.78 3.91 3.26
CA GLY A 281 21.97 3.23 3.75
C GLY A 281 21.67 2.04 4.66
N LEU A 282 20.39 1.66 4.78
CA LEU A 282 19.94 0.53 5.57
C LEU A 282 19.94 -0.77 4.75
N THR A 283 19.73 -1.87 5.46
CA THR A 283 19.59 -3.22 4.91
C THR A 283 18.29 -3.86 5.41
N PRO A 284 17.81 -4.97 4.83
CA PRO A 284 16.65 -5.70 5.36
C PRO A 284 16.77 -6.07 6.85
N ASN A 285 17.98 -6.25 7.37
CA ASN A 285 18.21 -6.60 8.77
C ASN A 285 17.98 -5.43 9.75
N ASP A 286 17.93 -4.21 9.25
CA ASP A 286 17.72 -3.01 10.05
C ASP A 286 16.21 -2.68 10.21
N ILE A 287 15.32 -3.45 9.55
CA ILE A 287 13.87 -3.25 9.56
C ILE A 287 13.22 -4.10 10.66
N GLN A 288 12.51 -3.48 11.60
CA GLN A 288 11.84 -4.18 12.69
C GLN A 288 10.42 -4.62 12.33
N THR A 289 9.77 -3.94 11.40
CA THR A 289 8.47 -4.33 10.86
C THR A 289 8.30 -3.84 9.43
N ALA A 290 7.62 -4.61 8.60
CA ALA A 290 7.35 -4.26 7.21
C ALA A 290 5.85 -4.24 6.94
N ILE A 291 5.37 -3.16 6.33
CA ILE A 291 4.01 -3.05 5.84
C ILE A 291 4.04 -3.34 4.35
N LEU A 292 3.78 -4.58 4.01
CA LEU A 292 3.82 -5.07 2.63
C LEU A 292 2.45 -4.94 1.97
N TYR A 293 2.46 -4.62 0.68
CA TYR A 293 1.22 -4.49 -0.08
C TYR A 293 0.63 -5.88 -0.38
N ASP A 294 -0.30 -6.30 0.42
CA ASP A 294 -0.89 -7.64 0.49
C ASP A 294 -2.23 -7.79 -0.23
N HIS A 295 -2.42 -7.10 -1.36
CA HIS A 295 -3.69 -7.22 -2.08
C HIS A 295 -3.96 -8.65 -2.59
N PHE A 296 -2.92 -9.47 -2.72
CA PHE A 296 -2.98 -10.93 -2.90
C PHE A 296 -1.81 -11.60 -2.19
N THR A 297 -2.08 -12.66 -1.45
CA THR A 297 -1.07 -13.35 -0.63
C THR A 297 0.16 -13.85 -1.38
N PRO A 298 0.08 -14.37 -2.63
CA PRO A 298 1.28 -14.78 -3.36
C PRO A 298 2.28 -13.64 -3.59
N TYR A 299 1.79 -12.41 -3.75
CA TYR A 299 2.66 -11.26 -3.91
C TYR A 299 3.42 -10.88 -2.63
N THR A 300 2.89 -11.20 -1.45
CA THR A 300 3.61 -10.98 -0.19
C THR A 300 4.88 -11.81 -0.14
N LEU A 301 4.83 -13.09 -0.58
CA LEU A 301 6.00 -13.95 -0.65
C LEU A 301 7.05 -13.38 -1.61
N LEU A 302 6.63 -13.02 -2.82
CA LEU A 302 7.52 -12.45 -3.83
C LEU A 302 8.15 -11.11 -3.38
N GLN A 303 7.41 -10.28 -2.64
CA GLN A 303 7.97 -9.04 -2.07
C GLN A 303 9.08 -9.31 -1.05
N LEU A 304 8.90 -10.30 -0.17
CA LEU A 304 9.93 -10.68 0.81
C LEU A 304 11.25 -11.08 0.12
N GLU A 305 11.15 -11.79 -1.00
CA GLU A 305 12.29 -12.20 -1.83
C GLU A 305 12.93 -11.01 -2.55
N GLU A 306 12.14 -10.20 -3.24
CA GLU A 306 12.65 -9.05 -4.01
C GLU A 306 13.26 -7.94 -3.15
N LEU A 307 12.79 -7.81 -1.91
CA LEU A 307 13.30 -6.87 -0.93
C LEU A 307 14.51 -7.40 -0.16
N GLY A 308 14.87 -8.68 -0.36
CA GLY A 308 16.07 -9.30 0.22
C GLY A 308 15.91 -9.77 1.66
N PHE A 309 14.70 -9.95 2.16
CA PHE A 309 14.48 -10.59 3.49
C PHE A 309 14.80 -12.09 3.49
N CYS A 310 14.69 -12.72 2.33
CA CYS A 310 15.09 -14.11 2.05
C CYS A 310 15.50 -14.26 0.59
N GLY A 311 16.08 -15.40 0.24
CA GLY A 311 16.42 -15.75 -1.14
C GLY A 311 15.19 -16.12 -1.98
N LYS A 312 15.35 -16.15 -3.30
CA LYS A 312 14.28 -16.56 -4.23
C LYS A 312 13.81 -17.97 -3.96
N GLY A 313 12.50 -18.17 -3.89
CA GLY A 313 11.85 -19.42 -3.56
C GLY A 313 11.89 -19.80 -2.07
N GLU A 314 12.50 -18.98 -1.22
CA GLU A 314 12.64 -19.26 0.22
C GLU A 314 11.56 -18.58 1.07
N ALA A 315 10.72 -17.71 0.51
CA ALA A 315 9.74 -16.98 1.31
C ALA A 315 8.75 -17.88 2.03
N LYS A 316 8.35 -19.03 1.45
CA LYS A 316 7.50 -20.03 2.11
C LYS A 316 8.09 -20.58 3.40
N ASP A 317 9.42 -20.77 3.42
CA ASP A 317 10.14 -21.25 4.59
C ASP A 317 10.40 -20.11 5.60
N PHE A 318 10.65 -18.89 5.07
CA PHE A 318 10.84 -17.68 5.88
C PHE A 318 9.60 -17.32 6.71
N ILE A 319 8.39 -17.44 6.16
CA ILE A 319 7.14 -17.09 6.86
C ILE A 319 6.66 -18.16 7.83
N ALA A 320 7.31 -19.34 7.83
CA ALA A 320 6.89 -20.46 8.67
C ALA A 320 6.97 -20.15 10.17
N ASN A 321 6.21 -20.91 10.96
CA ASN A 321 6.24 -20.86 12.42
C ASN A 321 5.94 -19.48 13.05
N GLY A 322 5.11 -18.66 12.39
CA GLY A 322 4.70 -17.36 12.88
C GLY A 322 5.76 -16.26 12.74
N ALA A 323 6.74 -16.45 11.86
CA ALA A 323 7.84 -15.50 11.68
C ALA A 323 7.37 -14.10 11.26
N ILE A 324 6.22 -13.99 10.59
CA ILE A 324 5.59 -12.73 10.14
C ILE A 324 4.49 -12.21 11.08
N GLU A 325 4.21 -12.93 12.16
CA GLU A 325 3.24 -12.52 13.17
C GLU A 325 3.88 -11.58 14.21
N LEU A 326 3.06 -10.90 15.00
CA LEU A 326 3.53 -10.09 16.13
C LEU A 326 4.36 -10.94 17.10
N GLY A 327 5.58 -10.52 17.37
CA GLY A 327 6.58 -11.28 18.14
C GLY A 327 7.41 -12.26 17.32
N GLY A 328 7.15 -12.41 16.02
CA GLY A 328 7.97 -13.17 15.09
C GLY A 328 9.25 -12.45 14.67
N LYS A 329 9.97 -13.04 13.72
CA LYS A 329 11.25 -12.50 13.21
C LYS A 329 11.09 -11.18 12.49
N LEU A 330 10.04 -11.04 11.67
CA LEU A 330 9.67 -9.84 10.94
C LEU A 330 8.15 -9.69 10.95
N PRO A 331 7.54 -9.08 11.96
CA PRO A 331 6.10 -8.81 11.94
C PRO A 331 5.73 -7.99 10.69
N ILE A 332 4.76 -8.45 9.92
CA ILE A 332 4.25 -7.70 8.76
C ILE A 332 2.81 -7.26 9.00
N ASN A 333 2.39 -6.18 8.33
CA ASN A 333 0.99 -5.75 8.26
C ASN A 333 0.27 -5.75 9.63
N THR A 334 0.90 -5.17 10.62
CA THR A 334 0.44 -5.18 12.02
C THR A 334 -0.96 -4.57 12.23
N HIS A 335 -1.45 -3.76 11.29
CA HIS A 335 -2.83 -3.26 11.27
C HIS A 335 -3.85 -4.27 10.76
N GLY A 336 -3.38 -5.34 10.11
CA GLY A 336 -4.21 -6.37 9.48
C GLY A 336 -4.13 -6.37 7.95
N GLY A 337 -3.32 -5.50 7.36
CA GLY A 337 -3.13 -5.42 5.92
C GLY A 337 -4.38 -5.03 5.14
N GLN A 338 -4.32 -5.16 3.84
CA GLN A 338 -5.43 -4.98 2.94
C GLN A 338 -6.35 -6.21 2.91
N LEU A 339 -5.85 -7.33 3.42
CA LEU A 339 -6.64 -8.55 3.64
C LEU A 339 -7.56 -8.45 4.86
N GLY A 340 -7.21 -7.64 5.85
CA GLY A 340 -7.90 -7.63 7.15
C GLY A 340 -8.43 -6.27 7.61
N GLU A 341 -7.63 -5.18 7.49
CA GLU A 341 -8.09 -3.85 7.92
C GLU A 341 -9.00 -3.24 6.87
N ALA A 342 -8.47 -2.87 5.71
CA ALA A 342 -9.20 -2.27 4.60
C ALA A 342 -8.31 -2.20 3.36
N TYR A 343 -8.91 -2.13 2.19
CA TYR A 343 -8.21 -1.88 0.94
C TYR A 343 -8.38 -0.43 0.52
N ILE A 344 -7.44 0.43 0.91
CA ILE A 344 -7.37 1.84 0.51
C ILE A 344 -6.10 2.06 -0.33
N HIS A 345 -5.82 1.14 -1.22
CA HIS A 345 -4.66 1.13 -2.12
C HIS A 345 -3.31 1.36 -1.40
N GLY A 346 -3.16 0.88 -0.15
CA GLY A 346 -1.90 0.96 0.62
C GLY A 346 -1.72 2.22 1.47
N MET A 347 -2.57 3.24 1.34
CA MET A 347 -2.46 4.45 2.17
C MET A 347 -2.65 4.16 3.67
N ASN A 348 -3.53 3.24 4.01
CA ASN A 348 -3.72 2.78 5.40
C ASN A 348 -2.47 2.09 5.96
N GLY A 349 -1.69 1.42 5.10
CA GLY A 349 -0.39 0.84 5.47
C GLY A 349 0.66 1.91 5.80
N ILE A 350 0.69 3.04 5.07
CA ILE A 350 1.57 4.17 5.41
C ILE A 350 1.21 4.73 6.79
N ALA A 351 -0.09 4.92 7.05
CA ALA A 351 -0.56 5.37 8.35
C ALA A 351 -0.17 4.39 9.48
N GLU A 352 -0.17 3.08 9.22
CA GLU A 352 0.32 2.09 10.19
C GLU A 352 1.83 2.22 10.43
N GLY A 353 2.64 2.41 9.39
CA GLY A 353 4.08 2.65 9.56
C GLY A 353 4.35 3.84 10.49
N VAL A 354 3.56 4.91 10.34
CA VAL A 354 3.63 6.09 11.24
C VAL A 354 3.21 5.73 12.67
N ARG A 355 2.13 4.97 12.85
CA ARG A 355 1.68 4.52 14.19
C ARG A 355 2.73 3.68 14.89
N GLN A 356 3.41 2.78 14.18
CA GLN A 356 4.48 1.96 14.73
C GLN A 356 5.63 2.82 15.27
N LEU A 357 6.11 3.79 14.50
CA LEU A 357 7.19 4.69 14.92
C LEU A 357 6.79 5.65 16.05
N ARG A 358 5.51 6.02 16.11
CA ARG A 358 4.97 6.86 17.20
C ARG A 358 4.64 6.06 18.47
N GLY A 359 4.69 4.74 18.44
CA GLY A 359 4.31 3.89 19.59
C GLY A 359 2.81 3.87 19.86
N THR A 360 1.98 4.11 18.83
CA THR A 360 0.51 4.22 18.94
C THR A 360 -0.24 3.13 18.18
N SER A 361 0.48 2.16 17.61
CA SER A 361 -0.16 1.03 16.95
C SER A 361 -0.86 0.11 17.96
N VAL A 362 -2.00 -0.45 17.58
CA VAL A 362 -2.72 -1.45 18.41
C VAL A 362 -1.86 -2.72 18.58
N ASN A 363 -1.20 -3.14 17.52
CA ASN A 363 -0.28 -4.27 17.51
C ASN A 363 1.16 -3.76 17.45
N GLN A 364 1.58 -3.07 18.50
CA GLN A 364 2.89 -2.42 18.56
C GLN A 364 4.03 -3.43 18.58
N VAL A 365 4.95 -3.29 17.64
CA VAL A 365 6.24 -3.98 17.64
C VAL A 365 7.18 -3.26 18.61
N PRO A 366 7.90 -3.97 19.51
CA PRO A 366 8.85 -3.34 20.41
C PRO A 366 10.05 -2.74 19.68
N ASN A 367 10.54 -1.59 20.18
CA ASN A 367 11.79 -0.97 19.73
C ASN A 367 11.87 -0.72 18.22
N VAL A 368 10.79 -0.23 17.63
CA VAL A 368 10.77 0.10 16.19
C VAL A 368 11.55 1.40 15.98
N GLU A 369 12.58 1.31 15.16
CA GLU A 369 13.39 2.43 14.68
C GLU A 369 13.17 2.68 13.20
N HIS A 370 12.98 1.60 12.39
CA HIS A 370 12.78 1.68 10.96
C HIS A 370 11.62 0.79 10.51
N VAL A 371 10.77 1.36 9.67
CA VAL A 371 9.62 0.67 9.06
C VAL A 371 9.74 0.74 7.55
N LEU A 372 9.68 -0.41 6.89
CA LEU A 372 9.50 -0.48 5.44
C LEU A 372 8.02 -0.48 5.11
N VAL A 373 7.60 0.34 4.14
CA VAL A 373 6.24 0.34 3.59
C VAL A 373 6.32 0.16 2.08
N THR A 374 5.61 -0.81 1.53
CA THR A 374 5.49 -1.00 0.08
C THR A 374 4.09 -0.67 -0.43
N ALA A 375 4.00 -0.30 -1.69
CA ALA A 375 2.76 0.06 -2.35
C ALA A 375 2.73 -0.44 -3.79
N GLY A 376 1.76 -1.30 -4.10
CA GLY A 376 1.60 -1.95 -5.40
C GLY A 376 2.53 -3.14 -5.60
N THR A 377 2.11 -4.02 -6.50
CA THR A 377 2.88 -5.14 -7.03
C THR A 377 2.26 -5.55 -8.36
N GLY A 378 3.08 -6.03 -9.29
CA GLY A 378 2.63 -6.37 -10.64
C GLY A 378 2.22 -5.14 -11.48
N VAL A 379 2.46 -3.96 -10.99
CA VAL A 379 2.29 -2.66 -11.65
C VAL A 379 3.50 -1.80 -11.31
N PRO A 380 3.77 -0.69 -12.01
CA PRO A 380 4.73 0.29 -11.49
C PRO A 380 4.44 0.58 -10.03
N THR A 381 5.44 0.43 -9.19
CA THR A 381 5.30 0.31 -7.74
C THR A 381 6.08 1.39 -6.99
N SER A 382 5.86 1.49 -5.69
CA SER A 382 6.56 2.46 -4.85
C SER A 382 6.79 1.92 -3.44
N GLY A 383 7.64 2.60 -2.68
CA GLY A 383 7.93 2.24 -1.31
C GLY A 383 8.54 3.40 -0.52
N LEU A 384 8.51 3.26 0.80
CA LEU A 384 9.09 4.17 1.78
C LEU A 384 9.90 3.40 2.81
N ILE A 385 10.98 4.01 3.30
CA ILE A 385 11.57 3.69 4.60
C ILE A 385 11.32 4.88 5.51
N LEU A 386 10.74 4.61 6.67
CA LEU A 386 10.36 5.58 7.69
C LEU A 386 11.15 5.32 8.97
N GLY A 387 11.58 6.44 9.67
CA GLY A 387 12.34 6.40 10.91
C GLY A 387 12.07 7.53 11.89
#